data_d1e0567479f472aa97b1d71cebb366f6
#
_entry.id   d1e0567479f472aa97b1d71cebb366f6
#
_cell.length_a   1.000
_cell.length_b   1.000
_cell.length_c   1.000
_cell.angle_alpha   90.00
_cell.angle_beta   90.00
_cell.angle_gamma   90.00
#
_symmetry.space_group_name_H-M   'P 1'
#
loop_
_entity.id
_entity.type
_entity.pdbx_description
1 polymer ?
#
loop_
_entity_poly.entity_id
_entity_poly.type
_entity_poly.pdbx_seq_one_letter_code
_entity_poly.pdbx_strand_id
1 'polypeptide(L)'
;MKLSDTLKKVTVVAATGDLQRDITGVNIDSRQVKAGDLFIAVKGTQADGHVYIPKAIELGAVAILMSEPLKGEPIEGVTYVQVADTEDAVGKVATQFYGDPTTHLKLVGVTGTNGKTTIATVLYEMFRAFGHKCGLCSTVCNYIDGRAIPADHTTPDPVTLNRLLAQMVDEGCEYAFMECSSHAIHQKRIGGLHFVGGIFTNLTRDHLDYHKTFENYRDAKKAFFDGLPKEAFAITNADDKNGMVMVQNTQATIRTYSTRTAADYKGRILEESIEGMLLDIDGREVSVRFVGRFNVSNLLAVYGAALMLGKTQDETLRVLSGLHPVNGRFEAIRSPKGFSAVVDYAHTPDALVNVLTAINEIVKGKGQVITVCGAGGNRDKGKRPLMAQEAANRSDRVIITSDNPRFEEPQDIINDMLAGLNDEQRQKTISICDRREAIRTAAMMAQPGDVILVAGKGHEPYQDIKGVKHHFDDHEEIKKAFGIL
;
A
#
# COMPACT_ATOMS: atom_id res chain seq x y z
N MET A 1 11.56 6.48 30.07
CA MET A 1 11.39 7.90 29.63
C MET A 1 10.38 8.58 30.53
N LYS A 2 10.55 9.89 30.83
CA LYS A 2 9.53 10.63 31.60
C LYS A 2 8.26 10.83 30.81
N LEU A 3 7.09 10.70 31.46
CA LEU A 3 5.80 10.95 30.82
C LEU A 3 5.72 12.37 30.24
N SER A 4 6.21 13.38 30.99
CA SER A 4 6.30 14.77 30.54
C SER A 4 7.08 14.94 29.23
N ASP A 5 8.12 14.11 29.00
CA ASP A 5 8.93 14.19 27.78
C ASP A 5 8.14 13.67 26.56
N THR A 6 7.30 12.65 26.74
CA THR A 6 6.47 12.12 25.64
C THR A 6 5.32 13.06 25.27
N LEU A 7 4.96 13.98 26.16
CA LEU A 7 3.86 14.92 25.96
C LEU A 7 4.31 16.26 25.36
N LYS A 8 5.60 16.48 25.08
CA LYS A 8 6.14 17.78 24.61
C LYS A 8 5.47 18.35 23.36
N LYS A 9 5.00 17.49 22.47
CA LYS A 9 4.31 17.90 21.21
C LYS A 9 2.79 17.84 21.32
N VAL A 10 2.23 17.61 22.50
CA VAL A 10 0.81 17.44 22.74
C VAL A 10 0.27 18.53 23.64
N THR A 11 -0.86 19.13 23.26
CA THR A 11 -1.56 20.09 24.12
C THR A 11 -2.36 19.35 25.17
N VAL A 12 -1.91 19.40 26.42
CA VAL A 12 -2.59 18.80 27.56
C VAL A 12 -3.72 19.74 28.03
N VAL A 13 -4.93 19.21 28.14
CA VAL A 13 -6.13 19.95 28.64
C VAL A 13 -6.17 19.90 30.17
N ALA A 14 -5.96 18.72 30.75
CA ALA A 14 -5.91 18.50 32.19
C ALA A 14 -5.00 17.32 32.51
N ALA A 15 -4.44 17.31 33.72
CA ALA A 15 -3.65 16.18 34.20
C ALA A 15 -3.86 15.99 35.70
N THR A 16 -3.91 14.71 36.13
CA THR A 16 -4.02 14.33 37.53
C THR A 16 -3.00 13.22 37.80
N GLY A 17 -2.14 13.41 38.81
CA GLY A 17 -1.05 12.50 39.17
C GLY A 17 0.33 13.07 38.81
N ASP A 18 1.33 12.20 38.70
CA ASP A 18 2.75 12.57 38.53
C ASP A 18 3.20 12.52 37.06
N LEU A 19 3.36 13.68 36.44
CA LEU A 19 3.88 13.82 35.09
C LEU A 19 5.39 13.51 34.98
N GLN A 20 6.13 13.48 36.10
CA GLN A 20 7.56 13.11 36.12
C GLN A 20 7.78 11.60 36.27
N ARG A 21 6.69 10.83 36.26
CA ARG A 21 6.73 9.37 36.28
C ARG A 21 7.48 8.82 35.07
N ASP A 22 8.25 7.77 35.28
CA ASP A 22 8.87 7.02 34.20
C ASP A 22 7.84 6.08 33.57
N ILE A 23 7.80 6.07 32.22
CA ILE A 23 7.06 5.08 31.45
C ILE A 23 8.02 4.19 30.67
N THR A 24 7.67 2.90 30.54
CA THR A 24 8.49 1.87 29.91
C THR A 24 8.02 1.49 28.51
N GLY A 25 6.77 1.79 28.19
CA GLY A 25 6.16 1.54 26.88
C GLY A 25 4.98 2.44 26.61
N VAL A 26 4.53 2.44 25.35
CA VAL A 26 3.30 3.10 24.89
C VAL A 26 2.45 2.08 24.17
N ASN A 27 1.16 1.97 24.50
CA ASN A 27 0.22 1.04 23.88
C ASN A 27 -1.15 1.68 23.64
N ILE A 28 -1.80 1.26 22.54
CA ILE A 28 -3.19 1.59 22.19
C ILE A 28 -4.11 0.36 22.29
N ASP A 29 -3.54 -0.83 22.39
CA ASP A 29 -4.26 -2.09 22.61
C ASP A 29 -4.08 -2.51 24.09
N SER A 30 -5.18 -2.48 24.86
CA SER A 30 -5.15 -2.83 26.27
C SER A 30 -4.62 -4.25 26.54
N ARG A 31 -4.75 -5.17 25.60
CA ARG A 31 -4.28 -6.57 25.71
C ARG A 31 -2.75 -6.68 25.68
N GLN A 32 -2.06 -5.68 25.12
CA GLN A 32 -0.60 -5.62 24.98
C GLN A 32 0.08 -4.80 26.09
N VAL A 33 -0.71 -4.16 26.95
CA VAL A 33 -0.19 -3.33 28.05
C VAL A 33 0.62 -4.18 29.02
N LYS A 34 1.76 -3.62 29.45
CA LYS A 34 2.66 -4.17 30.46
C LYS A 34 2.80 -3.21 31.63
N ALA A 35 3.33 -3.73 32.74
CA ALA A 35 3.62 -2.90 33.92
C ALA A 35 4.58 -1.73 33.54
N GLY A 36 4.18 -0.52 33.92
CA GLY A 36 4.95 0.70 33.60
C GLY A 36 4.57 1.41 32.31
N ASP A 37 3.60 0.90 31.53
CA ASP A 37 3.22 1.49 30.25
C ASP A 37 2.30 2.71 30.41
N LEU A 38 2.37 3.57 29.38
CA LEU A 38 1.34 4.55 29.05
C LEU A 38 0.32 3.87 28.13
N PHE A 39 -0.94 3.80 28.54
CA PHE A 39 -2.04 3.41 27.66
C PHE A 39 -2.73 4.65 27.07
N ILE A 40 -2.90 4.66 25.75
CA ILE A 40 -3.61 5.73 25.04
C ILE A 40 -4.98 5.23 24.61
N ALA A 41 -6.04 5.79 25.20
CA ALA A 41 -7.43 5.46 24.91
C ALA A 41 -7.89 6.15 23.62
N VAL A 42 -7.57 5.56 22.47
CA VAL A 42 -7.96 6.10 21.16
C VAL A 42 -9.42 5.76 20.87
N LYS A 43 -10.19 6.76 20.44
CA LYS A 43 -11.56 6.56 19.96
C LYS A 43 -11.54 6.11 18.50
N GLY A 44 -11.39 4.80 18.29
CA GLY A 44 -11.30 4.21 16.97
C GLY A 44 -12.64 4.10 16.24
N THR A 45 -12.60 3.72 14.96
CA THR A 45 -13.80 3.58 14.10
C THR A 45 -14.68 2.38 14.46
N GLN A 46 -14.14 1.36 15.14
CA GLN A 46 -14.86 0.13 15.52
C GLN A 46 -15.04 -0.01 17.02
N ALA A 47 -14.17 0.56 17.83
CA ALA A 47 -14.22 0.46 19.29
C ALA A 47 -13.69 1.75 19.92
N ASP A 48 -14.27 2.13 21.06
CA ASP A 48 -13.79 3.23 21.88
C ASP A 48 -12.78 2.70 22.91
N GLY A 49 -11.52 3.16 22.80
CA GLY A 49 -10.45 2.77 23.71
C GLY A 49 -10.70 3.12 25.16
N HIS A 50 -11.55 4.13 25.45
CA HIS A 50 -11.85 4.55 26.82
C HIS A 50 -12.51 3.44 27.64
N VAL A 51 -13.29 2.53 27.02
CA VAL A 51 -13.93 1.40 27.74
C VAL A 51 -12.90 0.39 28.26
N TYR A 52 -11.68 0.40 27.73
CA TYR A 52 -10.61 -0.52 28.11
C TYR A 52 -9.61 0.06 29.13
N ILE A 53 -9.81 1.31 29.60
CA ILE A 53 -8.95 1.93 30.61
C ILE A 53 -8.83 1.07 31.88
N PRO A 54 -9.94 0.55 32.48
CA PRO A 54 -9.82 -0.30 33.67
C PRO A 54 -8.96 -1.54 33.44
N LYS A 55 -9.09 -2.17 32.26
CA LYS A 55 -8.27 -3.34 31.90
C LYS A 55 -6.79 -2.99 31.72
N ALA A 56 -6.50 -1.84 31.11
CA ALA A 56 -5.11 -1.37 30.98
C ALA A 56 -4.46 -1.13 32.35
N ILE A 57 -5.17 -0.54 33.30
CA ILE A 57 -4.70 -0.31 34.66
C ILE A 57 -4.48 -1.65 35.41
N GLU A 58 -5.42 -2.60 35.28
CA GLU A 58 -5.29 -3.96 35.84
C GLU A 58 -4.01 -4.66 35.34
N LEU A 59 -3.63 -4.44 34.07
CA LEU A 59 -2.43 -5.01 33.44
C LEU A 59 -1.15 -4.20 33.77
N GLY A 60 -1.27 -3.11 34.53
CA GLY A 60 -0.13 -2.36 35.07
C GLY A 60 0.21 -1.07 34.32
N ALA A 61 -0.72 -0.52 33.55
CA ALA A 61 -0.54 0.84 33.03
C ALA A 61 -0.39 1.83 34.20
N VAL A 62 0.65 2.64 34.14
CA VAL A 62 0.95 3.67 35.16
C VAL A 62 0.53 5.06 34.72
N ALA A 63 0.20 5.22 33.43
CA ALA A 63 -0.33 6.45 32.86
C ALA A 63 -1.42 6.15 31.82
N ILE A 64 -2.42 7.04 31.75
CA ILE A 64 -3.53 6.97 30.81
C ILE A 64 -3.64 8.29 30.06
N LEU A 65 -3.61 8.26 28.72
CA LEU A 65 -3.94 9.39 27.87
C LEU A 65 -5.36 9.18 27.30
N MET A 66 -6.24 10.16 27.48
CA MET A 66 -7.65 10.07 27.11
C MET A 66 -8.20 11.40 26.60
N SER A 67 -9.31 11.38 25.84
CA SER A 67 -9.99 12.59 25.38
C SER A 67 -11.23 12.93 26.23
N GLU A 68 -11.73 11.97 27.02
CA GLU A 68 -12.85 12.21 27.92
C GLU A 68 -12.34 12.64 29.31
N PRO A 69 -13.11 13.44 30.05
CA PRO A 69 -12.80 13.73 31.45
C PRO A 69 -12.76 12.47 32.31
N LEU A 70 -11.86 12.44 33.29
CA LEU A 70 -11.80 11.36 34.26
C LEU A 70 -13.15 11.20 34.99
N LYS A 71 -13.71 10.00 34.93
CA LYS A 71 -14.94 9.64 35.62
C LYS A 71 -14.61 8.92 36.92
N GLY A 72 -15.01 9.49 38.07
CA GLY A 72 -14.76 8.92 39.41
C GLY A 72 -13.44 9.36 40.01
N GLU A 73 -13.09 8.71 41.13
CA GLU A 73 -11.84 9.01 41.87
C GLU A 73 -10.64 8.44 41.12
N PRO A 74 -9.50 9.21 41.05
CA PRO A 74 -8.28 8.72 40.44
C PRO A 74 -7.72 7.55 41.24
N ILE A 75 -7.28 6.49 40.54
CA ILE A 75 -6.62 5.35 41.17
C ILE A 75 -5.22 5.76 41.60
N GLU A 76 -4.90 5.50 42.87
CA GLU A 76 -3.56 5.78 43.44
C GLU A 76 -2.47 5.11 42.60
N GLY A 77 -1.43 5.84 42.29
CA GLY A 77 -0.31 5.34 41.49
C GLY A 77 -0.55 5.39 39.99
N VAL A 78 -1.67 5.92 39.48
CA VAL A 78 -1.94 6.11 38.05
C VAL A 78 -1.99 7.61 37.72
N THR A 79 -1.32 8.02 36.66
CA THR A 79 -1.38 9.39 36.13
C THR A 79 -2.37 9.47 34.98
N TYR A 80 -3.29 10.39 35.02
CA TYR A 80 -4.31 10.62 33.97
C TYR A 80 -3.99 11.93 33.25
N VAL A 81 -3.95 11.86 31.90
CA VAL A 81 -3.70 13.02 31.05
C VAL A 81 -4.87 13.15 30.07
N GLN A 82 -5.54 14.30 30.09
CA GLN A 82 -6.61 14.60 29.16
C GLN A 82 -6.08 15.49 28.02
N VAL A 83 -6.44 15.12 26.79
CA VAL A 83 -6.20 15.87 25.55
C VAL A 83 -7.51 16.11 24.82
N ALA A 84 -7.53 17.02 23.85
CA ALA A 84 -8.76 17.28 23.08
C ALA A 84 -9.08 16.12 22.11
N ASP A 85 -8.06 15.48 21.54
CA ASP A 85 -8.19 14.43 20.54
C ASP A 85 -7.05 13.42 20.68
N THR A 86 -7.37 12.17 21.05
CA THR A 86 -6.39 11.08 21.20
C THR A 86 -5.88 10.53 19.88
N GLU A 87 -6.67 10.63 18.78
CA GLU A 87 -6.19 10.26 17.44
C GLU A 87 -5.07 11.21 16.96
N ASP A 88 -5.18 12.50 17.27
CA ASP A 88 -4.13 13.49 16.96
C ASP A 88 -2.91 13.36 17.89
N ALA A 89 -3.15 13.00 19.14
CA ALA A 89 -2.09 12.91 20.15
C ALA A 89 -1.22 11.65 20.02
N VAL A 90 -1.81 10.50 19.65
CA VAL A 90 -1.12 9.19 19.69
C VAL A 90 0.15 9.16 18.84
N GLY A 91 0.09 9.70 17.61
CA GLY A 91 1.27 9.78 16.73
C GLY A 91 2.39 10.63 17.32
N LYS A 92 2.05 11.79 17.87
CA LYS A 92 3.00 12.72 18.49
C LYS A 92 3.64 12.13 19.74
N VAL A 93 2.85 11.44 20.58
CA VAL A 93 3.36 10.74 21.78
C VAL A 93 4.28 9.61 21.38
N ALA A 94 3.87 8.75 20.44
CA ALA A 94 4.70 7.65 19.96
C ALA A 94 6.02 8.15 19.36
N THR A 95 5.97 9.20 18.53
CA THR A 95 7.16 9.83 17.95
C THR A 95 8.14 10.28 19.04
N GLN A 96 7.66 10.96 20.08
CA GLN A 96 8.51 11.40 21.18
C GLN A 96 9.06 10.23 22.01
N PHE A 97 8.23 9.23 22.30
CA PHE A 97 8.64 8.05 23.07
C PHE A 97 9.74 7.26 22.36
N TYR A 98 9.66 7.13 21.04
CA TYR A 98 10.65 6.42 20.22
C TYR A 98 11.80 7.31 19.72
N GLY A 99 12.00 8.51 20.28
CA GLY A 99 13.15 9.35 20.01
C GLY A 99 13.12 10.10 18.67
N ASP A 100 11.92 10.42 18.17
CA ASP A 100 11.75 11.18 16.91
C ASP A 100 12.46 10.53 15.70
N PRO A 101 12.20 9.24 15.38
CA PRO A 101 13.02 8.46 14.46
C PRO A 101 13.14 9.09 13.07
N THR A 102 12.12 9.81 12.60
CA THR A 102 12.10 10.44 11.29
C THR A 102 12.92 11.74 11.18
N THR A 103 13.56 12.18 12.26
CA THR A 103 14.61 13.21 12.22
C THR A 103 16.00 12.62 11.98
N HIS A 104 16.15 11.31 12.14
CA HIS A 104 17.42 10.58 12.01
C HIS A 104 17.54 9.79 10.70
N LEU A 105 16.44 9.61 9.96
CA LEU A 105 16.41 9.01 8.63
C LEU A 105 15.54 9.86 7.67
N LYS A 106 15.76 9.69 6.37
CA LYS A 106 14.97 10.38 5.33
C LYS A 106 13.75 9.55 4.97
N LEU A 107 12.57 9.97 5.46
CA LEU A 107 11.30 9.29 5.20
C LEU A 107 10.61 9.87 3.97
N VAL A 108 10.27 9.00 3.01
CA VAL A 108 9.46 9.34 1.82
C VAL A 108 8.16 8.56 1.85
N GLY A 109 7.03 9.27 1.73
CA GLY A 109 5.69 8.68 1.71
C GLY A 109 5.12 8.61 0.29
N VAL A 110 4.45 7.51 -0.04
CA VAL A 110 3.78 7.29 -1.33
C VAL A 110 2.29 7.10 -1.11
N THR A 111 1.46 7.93 -1.74
CA THR A 111 0.00 7.80 -1.69
C THR A 111 -0.63 7.83 -3.07
N GLY A 112 -1.85 7.32 -3.18
CA GLY A 112 -2.65 7.20 -4.38
C GLY A 112 -3.54 5.96 -4.34
N THR A 113 -4.27 5.66 -5.40
CA THR A 113 -5.06 4.43 -5.48
C THR A 113 -4.16 3.26 -5.84
N ASN A 114 -3.50 3.30 -6.99
CA ASN A 114 -2.61 2.25 -7.51
C ASN A 114 -1.15 2.72 -7.53
N GLY A 115 -0.19 1.79 -7.55
CA GLY A 115 1.24 2.07 -7.72
C GLY A 115 2.03 2.32 -6.42
N LYS A 116 1.40 2.52 -5.27
CA LYS A 116 2.07 2.78 -3.99
C LYS A 116 3.15 1.75 -3.65
N THR A 117 2.77 0.48 -3.64
CA THR A 117 3.65 -0.65 -3.32
C THR A 117 4.83 -0.72 -4.28
N THR A 118 4.54 -0.60 -5.59
CA THR A 118 5.59 -0.63 -6.62
C THR A 118 6.61 0.49 -6.38
N ILE A 119 6.16 1.74 -6.22
CA ILE A 119 7.05 2.89 -6.06
C ILE A 119 7.85 2.78 -4.76
N ALA A 120 7.20 2.48 -3.63
CA ALA A 120 7.90 2.37 -2.34
C ALA A 120 8.95 1.26 -2.35
N THR A 121 8.61 0.09 -2.91
CA THR A 121 9.53 -1.06 -3.00
C THR A 121 10.67 -0.79 -3.98
N VAL A 122 10.38 -0.22 -5.14
CA VAL A 122 11.43 0.10 -6.14
C VAL A 122 12.38 1.17 -5.61
N LEU A 123 11.90 2.18 -4.89
CA LEU A 123 12.76 3.15 -4.20
C LEU A 123 13.64 2.47 -3.14
N TYR A 124 13.07 1.59 -2.33
CA TYR A 124 13.81 0.82 -1.34
C TYR A 124 14.92 -0.01 -1.99
N GLU A 125 14.63 -0.79 -3.03
CA GLU A 125 15.63 -1.59 -3.73
C GLU A 125 16.67 -0.72 -4.46
N MET A 126 16.24 0.41 -5.06
CA MET A 126 17.13 1.36 -5.72
C MET A 126 18.14 1.96 -4.75
N PHE A 127 17.70 2.42 -3.57
CA PHE A 127 18.61 3.04 -2.62
C PHE A 127 19.52 2.02 -1.93
N ARG A 128 19.08 0.77 -1.76
CA ARG A 128 19.97 -0.33 -1.39
C ARG A 128 21.02 -0.62 -2.46
N ALA A 129 20.65 -0.59 -3.73
CA ALA A 129 21.58 -0.74 -4.85
C ALA A 129 22.60 0.41 -4.93
N PHE A 130 22.27 1.60 -4.43
CA PHE A 130 23.24 2.69 -4.22
C PHE A 130 24.15 2.48 -3.03
N GLY A 131 23.96 1.43 -2.22
CA GLY A 131 24.78 1.10 -1.07
C GLY A 131 24.30 1.70 0.27
N HIS A 132 23.08 2.26 0.31
CA HIS A 132 22.48 2.77 1.54
C HIS A 132 21.72 1.69 2.29
N LYS A 133 21.75 1.73 3.62
CA LYS A 133 20.82 0.96 4.44
C LYS A 133 19.45 1.62 4.42
N CYS A 134 18.42 0.83 4.14
CA CYS A 134 17.07 1.33 3.93
C CYS A 134 16.00 0.54 4.68
N GLY A 135 14.93 1.25 5.04
CA GLY A 135 13.69 0.66 5.53
C GLY A 135 12.57 0.73 4.50
N LEU A 136 11.63 -0.21 4.59
CA LEU A 136 10.40 -0.22 3.80
C LEU A 136 9.20 -0.54 4.70
N CYS A 137 8.13 0.26 4.59
CA CYS A 137 6.83 -0.04 5.18
C CYS A 137 5.81 -0.19 4.04
N SER A 138 5.37 -1.41 3.75
CA SER A 138 4.49 -1.68 2.61
C SER A 138 3.42 -2.74 2.89
N THR A 139 2.46 -2.85 1.99
CA THR A 139 1.38 -3.86 2.04
C THR A 139 1.92 -5.29 1.99
N VAL A 140 2.97 -5.51 1.22
CA VAL A 140 3.55 -6.86 0.98
C VAL A 140 4.33 -7.33 2.19
N CYS A 141 5.29 -6.53 2.63
CA CYS A 141 6.17 -6.83 3.75
C CYS A 141 6.88 -5.55 4.18
N ASN A 142 7.17 -5.42 5.46
CA ASN A 142 8.10 -4.41 5.94
C ASN A 142 9.51 -4.97 5.86
N TYR A 143 10.50 -4.09 5.62
CA TYR A 143 11.90 -4.48 5.59
C TYR A 143 12.75 -3.51 6.42
N ILE A 144 13.72 -4.06 7.13
CA ILE A 144 14.83 -3.31 7.70
C ILE A 144 16.11 -3.87 7.10
N ASP A 145 16.71 -3.14 6.16
CA ASP A 145 17.93 -3.47 5.43
C ASP A 145 18.03 -4.94 4.95
N GLY A 146 16.99 -5.43 4.27
CA GLY A 146 16.90 -6.80 3.75
C GLY A 146 16.24 -7.80 4.69
N ARG A 147 16.12 -7.51 5.99
CA ARG A 147 15.39 -8.36 6.94
C ARG A 147 13.90 -8.13 6.85
N ALA A 148 13.15 -9.16 6.46
CA ALA A 148 11.71 -9.12 6.33
C ALA A 148 11.02 -9.12 7.70
N ILE A 149 9.98 -8.29 7.84
CA ILE A 149 9.11 -8.21 9.01
C ILE A 149 7.66 -8.31 8.49
N PRO A 150 6.86 -9.26 8.97
CA PRO A 150 5.47 -9.38 8.54
C PRO A 150 4.70 -8.08 8.67
N ALA A 151 3.86 -7.75 7.68
CA ALA A 151 3.00 -6.59 7.68
C ALA A 151 1.55 -7.02 7.91
N ASP A 152 0.91 -6.50 8.96
CA ASP A 152 -0.52 -6.73 9.21
C ASP A 152 -1.40 -5.71 8.47
N HIS A 153 -0.87 -4.53 8.19
CA HIS A 153 -1.54 -3.42 7.51
C HIS A 153 -0.58 -2.71 6.56
N THR A 154 -1.12 -2.16 5.47
CA THR A 154 -0.35 -1.32 4.52
C THR A 154 0.41 -0.19 5.22
N THR A 155 -0.24 0.45 6.18
CA THR A 155 0.36 1.46 7.06
C THR A 155 -0.01 1.05 8.48
N PRO A 156 0.94 0.70 9.35
CA PRO A 156 0.69 0.31 10.74
C PRO A 156 0.01 1.41 11.57
N ASP A 157 -0.46 1.05 12.77
CA ASP A 157 -0.86 2.03 13.76
C ASP A 157 0.34 2.90 14.20
N PRO A 158 0.10 4.10 14.81
CA PRO A 158 1.18 5.04 15.10
C PRO A 158 2.26 4.50 16.03
N VAL A 159 1.90 3.65 17.00
CA VAL A 159 2.86 3.09 17.96
C VAL A 159 3.76 2.06 17.28
N THR A 160 3.15 1.13 16.56
CA THR A 160 3.87 0.11 15.79
C THR A 160 4.76 0.74 14.72
N LEU A 161 4.25 1.78 14.02
CA LEU A 161 5.00 2.48 12.98
C LEU A 161 6.23 3.18 13.55
N ASN A 162 6.10 3.94 14.65
CA ASN A 162 7.23 4.62 15.26
C ASN A 162 8.25 3.64 15.84
N ARG A 163 7.80 2.52 16.44
CA ARG A 163 8.71 1.45 16.89
C ARG A 163 9.50 0.87 15.73
N LEU A 164 8.86 0.60 14.59
CA LEU A 164 9.53 0.08 13.40
C LEU A 164 10.55 1.07 12.83
N LEU A 165 10.19 2.36 12.76
CA LEU A 165 11.10 3.41 12.30
C LEU A 165 12.29 3.61 13.26
N ALA A 166 12.07 3.50 14.57
CA ALA A 166 13.16 3.53 15.56
C ALA A 166 14.13 2.34 15.37
N GLN A 167 13.61 1.14 15.16
CA GLN A 167 14.44 -0.02 14.83
C GLN A 167 15.24 0.18 13.52
N MET A 168 14.67 0.82 12.50
CA MET A 168 15.41 1.17 11.29
C MET A 168 16.59 2.12 11.60
N VAL A 169 16.37 3.12 12.46
CA VAL A 169 17.43 4.05 12.90
C VAL A 169 18.51 3.30 13.68
N ASP A 170 18.13 2.44 14.62
CA ASP A 170 19.07 1.66 15.43
C ASP A 170 19.93 0.72 14.58
N GLU A 171 19.39 0.19 13.47
CA GLU A 171 20.13 -0.63 12.52
C GLU A 171 20.90 0.19 11.46
N GLY A 172 20.85 1.53 11.56
CA GLY A 172 21.61 2.47 10.74
C GLY A 172 20.99 2.75 9.37
N CYS A 173 19.67 2.60 9.20
CA CYS A 173 19.00 3.00 7.98
C CYS A 173 19.08 4.53 7.79
N GLU A 174 19.50 4.95 6.60
CA GLU A 174 19.58 6.36 6.20
C GLU A 174 18.28 6.84 5.55
N TYR A 175 17.54 5.92 4.93
CA TYR A 175 16.28 6.16 4.21
C TYR A 175 15.21 5.18 4.64
N ALA A 176 13.97 5.65 4.62
CA ALA A 176 12.80 4.77 4.71
C ALA A 176 11.76 5.20 3.66
N PHE A 177 11.14 4.22 3.02
CA PHE A 177 10.09 4.41 2.03
C PHE A 177 8.82 3.74 2.54
N MET A 178 7.69 4.44 2.47
CA MET A 178 6.46 3.89 3.01
C MET A 178 5.23 4.20 2.18
N GLU A 179 4.29 3.26 2.19
CA GLU A 179 2.95 3.48 1.68
C GLU A 179 2.11 4.26 2.70
N CYS A 180 1.53 5.39 2.28
CA CYS A 180 0.58 6.18 3.06
C CYS A 180 -0.83 5.91 2.52
N SER A 181 -1.56 4.97 3.13
CA SER A 181 -2.93 4.67 2.74
C SER A 181 -3.89 5.81 3.12
N SER A 182 -4.99 5.97 2.39
CA SER A 182 -6.00 6.99 2.71
C SER A 182 -6.61 6.82 4.10
N HIS A 183 -6.78 5.56 4.55
CA HIS A 183 -7.20 5.24 5.90
C HIS A 183 -6.20 5.74 6.94
N ALA A 184 -4.91 5.47 6.71
CA ALA A 184 -3.85 5.88 7.64
C ALA A 184 -3.72 7.40 7.75
N ILE A 185 -3.84 8.12 6.62
CA ILE A 185 -3.83 9.59 6.62
C ILE A 185 -5.05 10.12 7.35
N HIS A 186 -6.25 9.62 7.03
CA HIS A 186 -7.51 10.04 7.65
C HIS A 186 -7.54 9.75 9.16
N GLN A 187 -7.03 8.58 9.57
CA GLN A 187 -6.93 8.17 10.97
C GLN A 187 -5.66 8.70 11.67
N LYS A 188 -4.98 9.67 11.08
CA LYS A 188 -3.78 10.32 11.64
C LYS A 188 -2.66 9.36 12.07
N ARG A 189 -2.60 8.14 11.47
CA ARG A 189 -1.59 7.12 11.83
C ARG A 189 -0.16 7.57 11.56
N ILE A 190 0.02 8.50 10.62
CA ILE A 190 1.30 9.12 10.25
C ILE A 190 1.55 10.46 10.96
N GLY A 191 0.68 10.82 11.92
CA GLY A 191 0.83 12.04 12.70
C GLY A 191 2.14 12.09 13.50
N GLY A 192 2.78 13.24 13.53
CA GLY A 192 4.06 13.44 14.22
C GLY A 192 5.31 13.04 13.42
N LEU A 193 5.18 12.29 12.31
CA LEU A 193 6.31 11.92 11.45
C LEU A 193 6.78 13.09 10.59
N HIS A 194 8.08 13.17 10.38
CA HIS A 194 8.71 14.14 9.48
C HIS A 194 9.04 13.49 8.14
N PHE A 195 8.37 13.92 7.07
CA PHE A 195 8.61 13.47 5.71
C PHE A 195 9.53 14.43 4.97
N VAL A 196 10.59 13.91 4.35
CA VAL A 196 11.43 14.69 3.43
C VAL A 196 10.84 14.74 2.03
N GLY A 197 9.86 13.89 1.72
CA GLY A 197 9.17 13.90 0.44
C GLY A 197 7.88 13.12 0.43
N GLY A 198 6.99 13.51 -0.49
CA GLY A 198 5.73 12.85 -0.76
C GLY A 198 5.52 12.61 -2.25
N ILE A 199 4.94 11.48 -2.60
CA ILE A 199 4.67 11.07 -3.99
C ILE A 199 3.18 10.78 -4.15
N PHE A 200 2.53 11.43 -5.13
CA PHE A 200 1.18 11.10 -5.56
C PHE A 200 1.19 10.31 -6.85
N THR A 201 0.47 9.18 -6.89
CA THR A 201 0.43 8.29 -8.05
C THR A 201 -0.78 8.55 -8.94
N ASN A 202 -1.98 8.31 -8.46
CA ASN A 202 -3.26 8.46 -9.16
C ASN A 202 -4.43 8.40 -8.18
N LEU A 203 -5.61 8.82 -8.65
CA LEU A 203 -6.85 8.72 -7.89
C LEU A 203 -7.98 8.15 -8.74
N THR A 204 -8.38 6.92 -8.45
CA THR A 204 -9.52 6.23 -9.07
C THR A 204 -10.47 5.72 -8.00
N ARG A 205 -11.64 5.21 -8.39
CA ARG A 205 -12.66 4.76 -7.45
C ARG A 205 -12.18 3.56 -6.63
N ASP A 206 -12.01 3.77 -5.32
CA ASP A 206 -11.73 2.73 -4.33
C ASP A 206 -12.14 3.21 -2.93
N HIS A 207 -12.28 2.30 -1.97
CA HIS A 207 -12.52 2.60 -0.55
C HIS A 207 -13.72 3.52 -0.25
N LEU A 208 -14.76 3.54 -1.10
CA LEU A 208 -15.98 4.33 -0.86
C LEU A 208 -16.88 3.72 0.23
N ASP A 209 -16.69 2.46 0.57
CA ASP A 209 -17.24 1.83 1.78
C ASP A 209 -16.83 2.59 3.06
N TYR A 210 -15.59 3.06 3.12
CA TYR A 210 -15.04 3.83 4.24
C TYR A 210 -15.25 5.35 4.07
N HIS A 211 -14.78 5.92 2.97
CA HIS A 211 -14.76 7.39 2.76
C HIS A 211 -16.12 7.97 2.35
N LYS A 212 -17.09 7.14 1.95
CA LYS A 212 -18.48 7.48 1.52
C LYS A 212 -18.54 8.19 0.18
N THR A 213 -17.70 9.21 -0.06
CA THR A 213 -17.66 9.97 -1.31
C THR A 213 -16.26 10.00 -1.92
N PHE A 214 -16.19 10.28 -3.21
CA PHE A 214 -14.91 10.42 -3.92
C PHE A 214 -14.14 11.66 -3.42
N GLU A 215 -14.84 12.73 -3.07
CA GLU A 215 -14.28 13.96 -2.53
C GLU A 215 -13.59 13.70 -1.19
N ASN A 216 -14.25 13.00 -0.26
CA ASN A 216 -13.67 12.64 1.03
C ASN A 216 -12.42 11.76 0.85
N TYR A 217 -12.46 10.83 -0.11
CA TYR A 217 -11.31 9.97 -0.44
C TYR A 217 -10.14 10.78 -1.00
N ARG A 218 -10.41 11.74 -1.91
CA ARG A 218 -9.43 12.69 -2.43
C ARG A 218 -8.83 13.54 -1.31
N ASP A 219 -9.69 14.16 -0.50
CA ASP A 219 -9.27 15.11 0.54
C ASP A 219 -8.47 14.42 1.66
N ALA A 220 -8.81 13.16 1.97
CA ALA A 220 -8.00 12.35 2.88
C ALA A 220 -6.56 12.18 2.38
N LYS A 221 -6.35 11.91 1.07
CA LYS A 221 -4.99 11.81 0.51
C LYS A 221 -4.30 13.17 0.39
N LYS A 222 -5.07 14.22 0.03
CA LYS A 222 -4.57 15.60 -0.10
C LYS A 222 -3.98 16.12 1.22
N ALA A 223 -4.58 15.76 2.35
CA ALA A 223 -4.12 16.16 3.68
C ALA A 223 -2.66 15.76 3.95
N PHE A 224 -2.16 14.68 3.33
CA PHE A 224 -0.75 14.30 3.42
C PHE A 224 0.17 15.38 2.81
N PHE A 225 -0.16 15.89 1.63
CA PHE A 225 0.63 16.92 0.94
C PHE A 225 0.50 18.28 1.61
N ASP A 226 -0.68 18.60 2.12
CA ASP A 226 -0.93 19.86 2.85
C ASP A 226 -0.10 19.92 4.16
N GLY A 227 0.22 18.75 4.74
CA GLY A 227 1.05 18.63 5.95
C GLY A 227 2.57 18.51 5.71
N LEU A 228 3.04 18.50 4.46
CA LEU A 228 4.47 18.41 4.17
C LEU A 228 5.20 19.71 4.56
N PRO A 229 6.37 19.63 5.20
CA PRO A 229 7.16 20.81 5.54
C PRO A 229 7.74 21.47 4.29
N LYS A 230 8.11 22.75 4.41
CA LYS A 230 8.63 23.56 3.30
C LYS A 230 9.92 22.99 2.66
N GLU A 231 10.70 22.31 3.45
CA GLU A 231 11.97 21.70 3.05
C GLU A 231 11.77 20.37 2.29
N ALA A 232 10.56 19.82 2.34
CA ALA A 232 10.21 18.59 1.65
C ALA A 232 10.00 18.81 0.14
N PHE A 233 9.93 17.71 -0.61
CA PHE A 233 9.45 17.71 -1.98
C PHE A 233 8.07 17.04 -2.10
N ALA A 234 7.30 17.46 -3.08
CA ALA A 234 6.03 16.86 -3.47
C ALA A 234 6.08 16.50 -4.96
N ILE A 235 6.11 15.19 -5.26
CA ILE A 235 6.08 14.70 -6.65
C ILE A 235 4.65 14.29 -6.99
N THR A 236 4.10 14.82 -8.08
CA THR A 236 2.73 14.57 -8.49
C THR A 236 2.61 14.15 -9.95
N ASN A 237 1.65 13.26 -10.22
CA ASN A 237 1.33 12.78 -11.57
C ASN A 237 0.52 13.82 -12.34
N ALA A 238 1.10 14.43 -13.36
CA ALA A 238 0.41 15.40 -14.22
C ALA A 238 -0.60 14.75 -15.20
N ASP A 239 -0.53 13.44 -15.40
CA ASP A 239 -1.50 12.70 -16.23
C ASP A 239 -2.81 12.43 -15.47
N ASP A 240 -2.83 12.54 -14.13
CA ASP A 240 -4.04 12.41 -13.31
C ASP A 240 -4.69 13.78 -13.11
N LYS A 241 -6.01 13.86 -13.37
CA LYS A 241 -6.79 15.11 -13.22
C LYS A 241 -6.75 15.70 -11.80
N ASN A 242 -6.50 14.88 -10.79
CA ASN A 242 -6.36 15.30 -9.40
C ASN A 242 -4.90 15.62 -9.02
N GLY A 243 -3.92 15.38 -9.91
CA GLY A 243 -2.51 15.54 -9.59
C GLY A 243 -2.16 16.91 -9.04
N MET A 244 -2.57 17.99 -9.74
CA MET A 244 -2.34 19.35 -9.26
C MET A 244 -3.20 19.73 -8.07
N VAL A 245 -4.39 19.13 -7.93
CA VAL A 245 -5.27 19.35 -6.75
C VAL A 245 -4.60 18.82 -5.47
N MET A 246 -3.90 17.68 -5.56
CA MET A 246 -3.20 17.11 -4.40
C MET A 246 -2.16 18.04 -3.80
N VAL A 247 -1.47 18.81 -4.63
CA VAL A 247 -0.32 19.65 -4.22
C VAL A 247 -0.64 21.15 -4.18
N GLN A 248 -1.89 21.55 -4.40
CA GLN A 248 -2.26 22.97 -4.53
C GLN A 248 -1.99 23.81 -3.26
N ASN A 249 -2.02 23.21 -2.07
CA ASN A 249 -1.85 23.92 -0.80
C ASN A 249 -0.52 23.55 -0.09
N THR A 250 0.29 22.66 -0.69
CA THR A 250 1.55 22.24 -0.07
C THR A 250 2.56 23.41 -0.01
N GLN A 251 3.37 23.43 1.04
CA GLN A 251 4.52 24.33 1.14
C GLN A 251 5.79 23.71 0.56
N ALA A 252 5.75 22.41 0.24
CA ALA A 252 6.89 21.65 -0.28
C ALA A 252 7.24 22.04 -1.73
N THR A 253 8.46 21.74 -2.16
CA THR A 253 8.88 21.93 -3.56
C THR A 253 8.15 20.96 -4.47
N ILE A 254 7.30 21.48 -5.36
CA ILE A 254 6.51 20.67 -6.30
C ILE A 254 7.36 20.25 -7.50
N ARG A 255 7.26 18.98 -7.89
CA ARG A 255 7.73 18.42 -9.15
C ARG A 255 6.65 17.55 -9.77
N THR A 256 6.58 17.57 -11.08
CA THR A 256 5.59 16.84 -11.86
C THR A 256 6.23 15.75 -12.70
N TYR A 257 5.50 14.65 -12.91
CA TYR A 257 5.90 13.65 -13.89
C TYR A 257 4.75 13.27 -14.82
N SER A 258 5.07 12.87 -16.06
CA SER A 258 4.06 12.55 -17.07
C SER A 258 4.63 11.61 -18.15
N THR A 259 3.74 10.77 -18.69
CA THR A 259 3.96 9.98 -19.90
C THR A 259 3.30 10.60 -21.14
N ARG A 260 2.50 11.68 -20.97
CA ARG A 260 1.63 12.26 -22.03
C ARG A 260 1.83 13.74 -22.24
N THR A 261 2.01 14.50 -21.17
CA THR A 261 2.03 15.96 -21.19
C THR A 261 3.38 16.54 -20.80
N ALA A 262 3.51 17.87 -20.84
CA ALA A 262 4.69 18.54 -20.32
C ALA A 262 4.77 18.37 -18.80
N ALA A 263 5.94 18.01 -18.30
CA ALA A 263 6.22 17.80 -16.88
C ALA A 263 7.72 18.00 -16.61
N ASP A 264 8.13 18.06 -15.32
CA ASP A 264 9.54 18.12 -14.93
C ASP A 264 10.27 16.82 -15.30
N TYR A 265 9.59 15.67 -15.15
CA TYR A 265 10.13 14.35 -15.50
C TYR A 265 9.23 13.68 -16.54
N LYS A 266 9.81 13.27 -17.67
CA LYS A 266 9.08 12.70 -18.81
C LYS A 266 9.60 11.33 -19.19
N GLY A 267 8.69 10.46 -19.61
CA GLY A 267 9.08 9.17 -20.15
C GLY A 267 8.07 8.65 -21.17
N ARG A 268 8.59 7.91 -22.14
CA ARG A 268 7.78 7.23 -23.15
C ARG A 268 8.35 5.85 -23.43
N ILE A 269 7.48 4.95 -23.86
CA ILE A 269 7.86 3.62 -24.32
C ILE A 269 8.37 3.74 -25.76
N LEU A 270 9.57 3.24 -26.01
CA LEU A 270 10.14 3.06 -27.34
C LEU A 270 9.84 1.66 -27.88
N GLU A 271 10.06 0.64 -27.05
CA GLU A 271 9.77 -0.77 -27.33
C GLU A 271 9.18 -1.44 -26.10
N GLU A 272 8.29 -2.42 -26.30
CA GLU A 272 7.66 -3.18 -25.22
C GLU A 272 7.52 -4.66 -25.57
N SER A 273 7.81 -5.52 -24.59
CA SER A 273 7.64 -6.96 -24.65
C SER A 273 7.17 -7.48 -23.27
N ILE A 274 6.79 -8.75 -23.19
CA ILE A 274 6.44 -9.39 -21.91
C ILE A 274 7.61 -9.45 -20.91
N GLU A 275 8.83 -9.25 -21.38
CA GLU A 275 10.07 -9.30 -20.57
C GLU A 275 10.52 -7.94 -20.06
N GLY A 276 10.00 -6.87 -20.64
CA GLY A 276 10.37 -5.51 -20.27
C GLY A 276 10.16 -4.48 -21.39
N MET A 277 10.64 -3.28 -21.13
CA MET A 277 10.49 -2.13 -22.01
C MET A 277 11.83 -1.43 -22.28
N LEU A 278 11.99 -0.86 -23.46
CA LEU A 278 12.95 0.20 -23.74
C LEU A 278 12.22 1.53 -23.58
N LEU A 279 12.71 2.38 -22.69
CA LEU A 279 12.12 3.68 -22.37
C LEU A 279 13.06 4.81 -22.76
N ASP A 280 12.50 5.94 -23.19
CA ASP A 280 13.17 7.23 -23.17
C ASP A 280 12.72 7.97 -21.91
N ILE A 281 13.64 8.26 -21.01
CA ILE A 281 13.41 9.06 -19.80
C ILE A 281 14.27 10.33 -19.86
N ASP A 282 13.64 11.48 -20.00
CA ASP A 282 14.29 12.80 -20.13
C ASP A 282 15.45 12.81 -21.16
N GLY A 283 15.21 12.19 -22.34
CA GLY A 283 16.16 12.13 -23.45
C GLY A 283 17.26 11.07 -23.29
N ARG A 284 17.14 10.14 -22.36
CA ARG A 284 18.03 9.00 -22.17
C ARG A 284 17.29 7.69 -22.36
N GLU A 285 17.85 6.81 -23.16
CA GLU A 285 17.32 5.45 -23.33
C GLU A 285 17.74 4.56 -22.17
N VAL A 286 16.79 3.80 -21.65
CA VAL A 286 17.00 2.83 -20.58
C VAL A 286 16.13 1.58 -20.80
N SER A 287 16.76 0.42 -20.77
CA SER A 287 16.03 -0.86 -20.77
C SER A 287 15.65 -1.24 -19.34
N VAL A 288 14.38 -1.59 -19.13
CA VAL A 288 13.85 -1.99 -17.83
C VAL A 288 13.07 -3.29 -17.93
N ARG A 289 13.02 -4.06 -16.85
CA ARG A 289 12.27 -5.34 -16.77
C ARG A 289 10.81 -5.16 -16.41
N PHE A 290 10.37 -3.95 -16.21
CA PHE A 290 8.98 -3.59 -15.95
C PHE A 290 8.19 -3.52 -17.25
N VAL A 291 6.88 -3.75 -17.18
CA VAL A 291 5.98 -3.81 -18.33
C VAL A 291 4.75 -2.95 -18.08
N GLY A 292 4.24 -2.33 -19.12
CA GLY A 292 3.01 -1.54 -19.11
C GLY A 292 3.22 -0.05 -18.81
N ARG A 293 2.44 0.77 -19.50
CA ARG A 293 2.47 2.24 -19.38
C ARG A 293 2.31 2.73 -17.93
N PHE A 294 1.49 2.04 -17.12
CA PHE A 294 1.33 2.38 -15.70
C PHE A 294 2.63 2.21 -14.91
N ASN A 295 3.48 1.25 -15.28
CA ASN A 295 4.80 1.10 -14.69
C ASN A 295 5.77 2.18 -15.17
N VAL A 296 5.66 2.68 -16.40
CA VAL A 296 6.45 3.87 -16.82
C VAL A 296 6.14 5.04 -15.88
N SER A 297 4.85 5.28 -15.59
CA SER A 297 4.43 6.31 -14.64
C SER A 297 5.02 6.09 -13.24
N ASN A 298 5.00 4.84 -12.73
CA ASN A 298 5.61 4.49 -11.45
C ASN A 298 7.14 4.73 -11.46
N LEU A 299 7.82 4.33 -12.53
CA LEU A 299 9.29 4.49 -12.68
C LEU A 299 9.70 5.97 -12.80
N LEU A 300 8.87 6.81 -13.43
CA LEU A 300 9.10 8.28 -13.45
C LEU A 300 8.98 8.90 -12.07
N ALA A 301 8.03 8.45 -11.25
CA ALA A 301 7.91 8.89 -9.86
C ALA A 301 9.14 8.46 -9.03
N VAL A 302 9.63 7.23 -9.22
CA VAL A 302 10.87 6.72 -8.60
C VAL A 302 12.08 7.54 -9.05
N TYR A 303 12.23 7.75 -10.36
CA TYR A 303 13.29 8.55 -10.95
C TYR A 303 13.31 9.96 -10.38
N GLY A 304 12.17 10.65 -10.40
CA GLY A 304 12.04 12.00 -9.83
C GLY A 304 12.39 12.05 -8.34
N ALA A 305 11.95 11.08 -7.55
CA ALA A 305 12.26 11.00 -6.13
C ALA A 305 13.77 10.78 -5.89
N ALA A 306 14.43 9.93 -6.69
CA ALA A 306 15.86 9.71 -6.59
C ALA A 306 16.66 11.01 -6.89
N LEU A 307 16.25 11.77 -7.91
CA LEU A 307 16.87 13.08 -8.22
C LEU A 307 16.65 14.09 -7.08
N MET A 308 15.43 14.16 -6.51
CA MET A 308 15.14 15.03 -5.36
C MET A 308 15.91 14.63 -4.09
N LEU A 309 16.27 13.37 -3.96
CA LEU A 309 17.13 12.85 -2.88
C LEU A 309 18.65 12.95 -3.18
N GLY A 310 19.01 13.65 -4.28
CA GLY A 310 20.39 14.01 -4.60
C GLY A 310 21.14 13.00 -5.48
N LYS A 311 20.43 12.04 -6.11
CA LYS A 311 21.06 11.15 -7.10
C LYS A 311 21.10 11.83 -8.48
N THR A 312 22.09 11.47 -9.29
CA THR A 312 22.19 11.95 -10.66
C THR A 312 21.31 11.14 -11.61
N GLN A 313 20.99 11.69 -12.79
CA GLN A 313 20.25 11.00 -13.83
C GLN A 313 20.94 9.67 -14.22
N ASP A 314 22.22 9.72 -14.54
CA ASP A 314 22.96 8.55 -15.06
C ASP A 314 23.03 7.42 -13.99
N GLU A 315 23.28 7.77 -12.72
CA GLU A 315 23.27 6.77 -11.63
C GLU A 315 21.89 6.15 -11.46
N THR A 316 20.84 6.98 -11.47
CA THR A 316 19.46 6.52 -11.30
C THR A 316 19.03 5.60 -12.42
N LEU A 317 19.27 5.95 -13.69
CA LEU A 317 18.89 5.13 -14.83
C LEU A 317 19.69 3.82 -14.88
N ARG A 318 20.99 3.86 -14.55
CA ARG A 318 21.82 2.66 -14.46
C ARG A 318 21.29 1.67 -13.43
N VAL A 319 20.93 2.13 -12.23
CA VAL A 319 20.36 1.26 -11.20
C VAL A 319 18.99 0.76 -11.63
N LEU A 320 18.14 1.65 -12.18
CA LEU A 320 16.78 1.31 -12.62
C LEU A 320 16.78 0.15 -13.64
N SER A 321 17.75 0.10 -14.55
CA SER A 321 17.88 -0.97 -15.54
C SER A 321 18.14 -2.35 -14.93
N GLY A 322 18.71 -2.41 -13.74
CA GLY A 322 19.03 -3.64 -13.02
C GLY A 322 17.91 -4.15 -12.11
N LEU A 323 16.90 -3.31 -11.83
CA LEU A 323 15.83 -3.67 -10.90
C LEU A 323 14.83 -4.65 -11.51
N HIS A 324 14.18 -5.40 -10.64
CA HIS A 324 13.15 -6.37 -10.99
C HIS A 324 11.75 -5.86 -10.61
N PRO A 325 10.69 -6.34 -11.30
CA PRO A 325 9.32 -6.13 -10.87
C PRO A 325 9.10 -6.58 -9.43
N VAL A 326 8.21 -5.89 -8.75
CA VAL A 326 7.82 -6.22 -7.37
C VAL A 326 6.95 -7.48 -7.39
N ASN A 327 7.18 -8.37 -6.44
CA ASN A 327 6.44 -9.64 -6.31
C ASN A 327 4.92 -9.40 -6.36
N GLY A 328 4.24 -10.13 -7.25
CA GLY A 328 2.80 -10.02 -7.48
C GLY A 328 2.35 -8.71 -8.14
N ARG A 329 3.25 -8.00 -8.84
CA ARG A 329 2.97 -6.78 -9.61
C ARG A 329 3.45 -6.93 -11.04
N PHE A 330 2.55 -7.34 -11.94
CA PHE A 330 2.83 -7.67 -13.34
C PHE A 330 4.03 -8.63 -13.48
N GLU A 331 4.01 -9.73 -12.75
CA GLU A 331 5.08 -10.71 -12.74
C GLU A 331 4.81 -11.80 -13.78
N ALA A 332 5.68 -11.87 -14.80
CA ALA A 332 5.52 -12.81 -15.90
C ALA A 332 6.19 -14.15 -15.61
N ILE A 333 5.48 -15.25 -15.88
CA ILE A 333 5.96 -16.65 -15.78
C ILE A 333 5.79 -17.31 -17.14
N ARG A 334 6.88 -17.79 -17.74
CA ARG A 334 6.84 -18.51 -19.02
C ARG A 334 6.52 -19.97 -18.86
N SER A 335 5.64 -20.46 -19.72
CA SER A 335 5.39 -21.88 -19.89
C SER A 335 6.35 -22.50 -20.92
N PRO A 336 6.88 -23.73 -20.70
CA PRO A 336 7.61 -24.47 -21.72
C PRO A 336 6.80 -24.73 -22.99
N LYS A 337 5.48 -24.59 -22.92
CA LYS A 337 4.55 -24.77 -24.05
C LYS A 337 4.38 -23.53 -24.92
N GLY A 338 5.12 -22.45 -24.65
CA GLY A 338 5.15 -21.24 -25.50
C GLY A 338 4.10 -20.18 -25.21
N PHE A 339 3.33 -20.28 -24.12
CA PHE A 339 2.47 -19.22 -23.59
C PHE A 339 3.03 -18.67 -22.28
N SER A 340 2.47 -17.59 -21.77
CA SER A 340 2.93 -16.96 -20.51
C SER A 340 1.75 -16.73 -19.56
N ALA A 341 2.03 -16.64 -18.26
CA ALA A 341 1.11 -16.11 -17.27
C ALA A 341 1.66 -14.84 -16.64
N VAL A 342 0.77 -13.93 -16.30
CA VAL A 342 1.05 -12.72 -15.54
C VAL A 342 0.30 -12.80 -14.21
N VAL A 343 1.02 -12.68 -13.10
CA VAL A 343 0.44 -12.55 -11.76
C VAL A 343 0.39 -11.09 -11.38
N ASP A 344 -0.79 -10.61 -10.98
CA ASP A 344 -0.97 -9.22 -10.55
C ASP A 344 -1.98 -9.07 -9.41
N TYR A 345 -1.76 -8.06 -8.58
CA TYR A 345 -2.65 -7.69 -7.47
C TYR A 345 -3.88 -6.89 -7.91
N ALA A 346 -4.17 -6.77 -9.20
CA ALA A 346 -5.30 -6.03 -9.74
C ALA A 346 -6.63 -6.55 -9.17
N HIS A 347 -7.21 -5.80 -8.23
CA HIS A 347 -8.45 -6.13 -7.50
C HIS A 347 -9.47 -4.99 -7.55
N THR A 348 -9.28 -4.04 -8.47
CA THR A 348 -10.22 -2.96 -8.80
C THR A 348 -10.46 -2.92 -10.30
N PRO A 349 -11.61 -2.37 -10.79
CA PRO A 349 -11.87 -2.26 -12.21
C PRO A 349 -10.75 -1.53 -12.96
N ASP A 350 -10.28 -0.40 -12.46
CA ASP A 350 -9.21 0.40 -13.06
C ASP A 350 -7.87 -0.35 -13.13
N ALA A 351 -7.50 -1.08 -12.06
CA ALA A 351 -6.29 -1.89 -12.08
C ALA A 351 -6.36 -3.00 -13.14
N LEU A 352 -7.52 -3.67 -13.30
CA LEU A 352 -7.73 -4.65 -14.35
C LEU A 352 -7.62 -4.02 -15.74
N VAL A 353 -8.20 -2.83 -15.94
CA VAL A 353 -8.07 -2.07 -17.20
C VAL A 353 -6.59 -1.84 -17.54
N ASN A 354 -5.81 -1.36 -16.58
CA ASN A 354 -4.39 -1.03 -16.79
C ASN A 354 -3.57 -2.27 -17.16
N VAL A 355 -3.71 -3.36 -16.40
CA VAL A 355 -2.98 -4.61 -16.63
C VAL A 355 -3.39 -5.26 -17.95
N LEU A 356 -4.69 -5.36 -18.23
CA LEU A 356 -5.19 -5.97 -19.46
C LEU A 356 -4.86 -5.12 -20.71
N THR A 357 -4.85 -3.79 -20.60
CA THR A 357 -4.39 -2.92 -21.70
C THR A 357 -2.94 -3.21 -22.04
N ALA A 358 -2.06 -3.29 -21.03
CA ALA A 358 -0.65 -3.62 -21.25
C ALA A 358 -0.49 -5.02 -21.87
N ILE A 359 -1.21 -6.03 -21.40
CA ILE A 359 -1.17 -7.38 -21.97
C ILE A 359 -1.62 -7.36 -23.45
N ASN A 360 -2.72 -6.67 -23.76
CA ASN A 360 -3.23 -6.57 -25.14
C ASN A 360 -2.26 -5.83 -26.08
N GLU A 361 -1.57 -4.79 -25.59
CA GLU A 361 -0.53 -4.08 -26.36
C GLU A 361 0.66 -4.99 -26.69
N ILE A 362 1.00 -5.94 -25.81
CA ILE A 362 2.06 -6.93 -26.02
C ILE A 362 1.63 -8.03 -26.97
N VAL A 363 0.44 -8.61 -26.75
CA VAL A 363 -0.09 -9.72 -27.55
C VAL A 363 -0.35 -9.28 -29.00
N LYS A 364 -0.81 -8.03 -29.20
CA LYS A 364 -1.06 -7.41 -30.53
C LYS A 364 -1.85 -8.31 -31.48
N GLY A 365 -2.81 -9.08 -30.95
CA GLY A 365 -3.64 -10.00 -31.73
C GLY A 365 -2.94 -11.27 -32.25
N LYS A 366 -1.72 -11.55 -31.78
CA LYS A 366 -0.98 -12.78 -32.16
C LYS A 366 -1.28 -13.97 -31.24
N GLY A 367 -2.07 -13.78 -30.20
CA GLY A 367 -2.50 -14.77 -29.22
C GLY A 367 -3.78 -14.32 -28.54
N GLN A 368 -4.33 -15.15 -27.66
CA GLN A 368 -5.50 -14.85 -26.84
C GLN A 368 -5.08 -14.36 -25.44
N VAL A 369 -5.94 -13.54 -24.85
CA VAL A 369 -5.86 -13.14 -23.45
C VAL A 369 -6.90 -13.91 -22.64
N ILE A 370 -6.43 -14.71 -21.67
CA ILE A 370 -7.27 -15.51 -20.78
C ILE A 370 -7.15 -14.92 -19.38
N THR A 371 -8.25 -14.42 -18.80
CA THR A 371 -8.22 -13.79 -17.48
C THR A 371 -8.87 -14.67 -16.43
N VAL A 372 -8.13 -14.95 -15.35
CA VAL A 372 -8.61 -15.57 -14.11
C VAL A 372 -8.70 -14.48 -13.05
N CYS A 373 -9.88 -14.15 -12.57
CA CYS A 373 -10.08 -13.11 -11.57
C CYS A 373 -11.22 -13.42 -10.61
N GLY A 374 -11.14 -12.85 -9.41
CA GLY A 374 -12.14 -12.91 -8.38
C GLY A 374 -12.23 -11.60 -7.60
N ALA A 375 -13.16 -11.52 -6.68
CA ALA A 375 -13.32 -10.37 -5.78
C ALA A 375 -13.29 -10.79 -4.31
N GLY A 376 -12.79 -9.91 -3.43
CA GLY A 376 -12.76 -10.15 -2.00
C GLY A 376 -14.13 -9.99 -1.34
N GLY A 377 -14.43 -10.86 -0.38
CA GLY A 377 -15.57 -10.73 0.53
C GLY A 377 -15.38 -9.62 1.55
N ASN A 378 -16.48 -9.13 2.15
CA ASN A 378 -16.52 -8.03 3.13
C ASN A 378 -15.78 -6.77 2.62
N ARG A 379 -15.97 -6.45 1.36
CA ARG A 379 -15.44 -5.28 0.64
C ARG A 379 -16.55 -4.63 -0.20
N ASP A 380 -16.21 -3.54 -0.89
CA ASP A 380 -17.15 -2.85 -1.79
C ASP A 380 -17.74 -3.82 -2.83
N LYS A 381 -19.03 -4.16 -2.65
CA LYS A 381 -19.78 -5.03 -3.56
C LYS A 381 -20.01 -4.37 -4.93
N GLY A 382 -20.10 -3.04 -4.96
CA GLY A 382 -20.36 -2.29 -6.19
C GLY A 382 -19.26 -2.41 -7.24
N LYS A 383 -18.04 -2.79 -6.86
CA LYS A 383 -16.95 -3.03 -7.81
C LYS A 383 -17.00 -4.41 -8.48
N ARG A 384 -17.70 -5.40 -7.88
CA ARG A 384 -17.73 -6.80 -8.35
C ARG A 384 -18.20 -6.93 -9.81
N PRO A 385 -19.43 -6.42 -10.17
CA PRO A 385 -19.90 -6.48 -11.54
C PRO A 385 -19.01 -5.69 -12.52
N LEU A 386 -18.45 -4.55 -12.09
CA LEU A 386 -17.56 -3.74 -12.91
C LEU A 386 -16.25 -4.46 -13.23
N MET A 387 -15.68 -5.18 -12.26
CA MET A 387 -14.47 -5.99 -12.47
C MET A 387 -14.71 -7.09 -13.51
N ALA A 388 -15.85 -7.80 -13.45
CA ALA A 388 -16.19 -8.82 -14.42
C ALA A 388 -16.37 -8.22 -15.81
N GLN A 389 -17.03 -7.05 -15.93
CA GLN A 389 -17.20 -6.33 -17.20
C GLN A 389 -15.86 -5.94 -17.81
N GLU A 390 -14.95 -5.37 -17.02
CA GLU A 390 -13.64 -4.93 -17.50
C GLU A 390 -12.76 -6.13 -17.94
N ALA A 391 -12.80 -7.23 -17.18
CA ALA A 391 -12.16 -8.47 -17.58
C ALA A 391 -12.71 -9.00 -18.90
N ALA A 392 -14.04 -9.07 -19.03
CA ALA A 392 -14.69 -9.58 -20.24
C ALA A 392 -14.50 -8.66 -21.47
N ASN A 393 -14.48 -7.33 -21.28
CA ASN A 393 -14.27 -6.39 -22.38
C ASN A 393 -12.87 -6.49 -23.00
N ARG A 394 -11.87 -6.92 -22.24
CA ARG A 394 -10.45 -6.89 -22.63
C ARG A 394 -9.79 -8.26 -22.73
N SER A 395 -10.57 -9.34 -22.56
CA SER A 395 -10.08 -10.71 -22.67
C SER A 395 -10.87 -11.49 -23.70
N ASP A 396 -10.22 -12.46 -24.33
CA ASP A 396 -10.86 -13.43 -25.21
C ASP A 396 -11.65 -14.47 -24.41
N ARG A 397 -11.15 -14.82 -23.23
CA ARG A 397 -11.80 -15.75 -22.28
C ARG A 397 -11.63 -15.27 -20.85
N VAL A 398 -12.65 -15.49 -20.03
CA VAL A 398 -12.65 -15.11 -18.62
C VAL A 398 -13.06 -16.31 -17.75
N ILE A 399 -12.35 -16.50 -16.65
CA ILE A 399 -12.70 -17.45 -15.61
C ILE A 399 -12.89 -16.66 -14.32
N ILE A 400 -14.14 -16.54 -13.87
CA ILE A 400 -14.47 -15.92 -12.58
C ILE A 400 -14.30 -16.98 -11.48
N THR A 401 -13.55 -16.65 -10.43
CA THR A 401 -13.20 -17.59 -9.38
C THR A 401 -13.23 -16.95 -7.99
N SER A 402 -13.02 -17.74 -6.93
CA SER A 402 -12.87 -17.24 -5.57
C SER A 402 -11.53 -16.54 -5.39
N ASP A 403 -11.54 -15.44 -4.64
CA ASP A 403 -10.35 -14.76 -4.11
C ASP A 403 -10.24 -15.04 -2.59
N ASN A 404 -10.34 -14.04 -1.74
CA ASN A 404 -10.47 -14.14 -0.30
C ASN A 404 -11.96 -13.94 0.08
N PRO A 405 -12.76 -15.00 0.22
CA PRO A 405 -14.19 -14.84 0.50
C PRO A 405 -14.47 -14.30 1.89
N ARG A 406 -13.53 -14.42 2.83
CA ARG A 406 -13.66 -14.02 4.23
C ARG A 406 -14.91 -14.64 4.86
N PHE A 407 -15.89 -13.83 5.27
CA PHE A 407 -17.12 -14.30 5.91
C PHE A 407 -18.33 -14.40 4.94
N GLU A 408 -18.13 -14.14 3.65
CA GLU A 408 -19.15 -14.35 2.61
C GLU A 408 -19.00 -15.72 1.94
N GLU A 409 -20.09 -16.26 1.39
CA GLU A 409 -20.03 -17.49 0.60
C GLU A 409 -19.38 -17.19 -0.75
N PRO A 410 -18.36 -17.97 -1.18
CA PRO A 410 -17.62 -17.70 -2.42
C PRO A 410 -18.53 -17.63 -3.66
N GLN A 411 -19.56 -18.47 -3.73
CA GLN A 411 -20.47 -18.52 -4.87
C GLN A 411 -21.32 -17.24 -4.98
N ASP A 412 -21.68 -16.61 -3.86
CA ASP A 412 -22.44 -15.36 -3.88
C ASP A 412 -21.60 -14.22 -4.45
N ILE A 413 -20.30 -14.17 -4.12
CA ILE A 413 -19.38 -13.20 -4.69
C ILE A 413 -19.24 -13.39 -6.21
N ILE A 414 -19.12 -14.66 -6.66
CA ILE A 414 -19.07 -15.01 -8.09
C ILE A 414 -20.36 -14.59 -8.78
N ASN A 415 -21.52 -14.83 -8.17
CA ASN A 415 -22.81 -14.45 -8.72
C ASN A 415 -22.94 -12.92 -8.85
N ASP A 416 -22.48 -12.14 -7.88
CA ASP A 416 -22.44 -10.68 -7.95
C ASP A 416 -21.55 -10.19 -9.12
N MET A 417 -20.45 -10.86 -9.40
CA MET A 417 -19.59 -10.55 -10.55
C MET A 417 -20.29 -10.88 -11.86
N LEU A 418 -20.86 -12.09 -11.97
CA LEU A 418 -21.56 -12.55 -13.18
C LEU A 418 -22.80 -11.71 -13.49
N ALA A 419 -23.46 -11.13 -12.48
CA ALA A 419 -24.63 -10.27 -12.67
C ALA A 419 -24.34 -9.01 -13.50
N GLY A 420 -23.07 -8.58 -13.56
CA GLY A 420 -22.64 -7.44 -14.37
C GLY A 420 -22.49 -7.73 -15.86
N LEU A 421 -22.49 -8.99 -16.28
CA LEU A 421 -22.17 -9.37 -17.66
C LEU A 421 -23.42 -9.37 -18.54
N ASN A 422 -23.29 -8.82 -19.76
CA ASN A 422 -24.26 -8.98 -20.84
C ASN A 422 -24.12 -10.37 -21.55
N ASP A 423 -24.98 -10.68 -22.50
CA ASP A 423 -25.04 -11.99 -23.16
C ASP A 423 -23.76 -12.30 -23.95
N GLU A 424 -23.16 -11.33 -24.64
CA GLU A 424 -21.91 -11.49 -25.38
C GLU A 424 -20.72 -11.79 -24.40
N GLN A 425 -20.63 -11.03 -23.33
CA GLN A 425 -19.62 -11.23 -22.31
C GLN A 425 -19.75 -12.59 -21.60
N ARG A 426 -21.01 -13.05 -21.38
CA ARG A 426 -21.29 -14.36 -20.78
C ARG A 426 -20.83 -15.53 -21.66
N GLN A 427 -20.92 -15.41 -22.99
CA GLN A 427 -20.49 -16.47 -23.92
C GLN A 427 -19.00 -16.81 -23.80
N LYS A 428 -18.17 -15.87 -23.40
CA LYS A 428 -16.73 -16.07 -23.22
C LYS A 428 -16.28 -16.16 -21.75
N THR A 429 -17.25 -16.21 -20.82
CA THR A 429 -17.00 -16.26 -19.38
C THR A 429 -17.52 -17.57 -18.79
N ILE A 430 -16.68 -18.26 -18.04
CA ILE A 430 -17.06 -19.38 -17.19
C ILE A 430 -16.79 -19.05 -15.73
N SER A 431 -17.38 -19.80 -14.81
CA SER A 431 -17.08 -19.68 -13.39
C SER A 431 -16.61 -21.00 -12.81
N ILE A 432 -15.54 -20.95 -12.05
CA ILE A 432 -14.97 -22.09 -11.34
C ILE A 432 -14.62 -21.61 -9.94
N CYS A 433 -15.36 -22.06 -8.93
CA CYS A 433 -15.22 -21.57 -7.57
C CYS A 433 -13.83 -21.87 -6.98
N ASP A 434 -13.29 -23.06 -7.21
CA ASP A 434 -11.93 -23.41 -6.78
C ASP A 434 -10.90 -22.66 -7.66
N ARG A 435 -10.11 -21.78 -7.04
CA ARG A 435 -9.14 -20.94 -7.75
C ARG A 435 -8.00 -21.78 -8.36
N ARG A 436 -7.60 -22.89 -7.74
CA ARG A 436 -6.59 -23.80 -8.28
C ARG A 436 -7.06 -24.42 -9.58
N GLU A 437 -8.29 -24.92 -9.59
CA GLU A 437 -8.87 -25.50 -10.79
C GLU A 437 -9.15 -24.43 -11.88
N ALA A 438 -9.44 -23.20 -11.48
CA ALA A 438 -9.55 -22.07 -12.40
C ALA A 438 -8.21 -21.79 -13.11
N ILE A 439 -7.11 -21.70 -12.37
CA ILE A 439 -5.75 -21.49 -12.93
C ILE A 439 -5.35 -22.67 -13.82
N ARG A 440 -5.60 -23.91 -13.37
CA ARG A 440 -5.31 -25.12 -14.14
C ARG A 440 -6.11 -25.15 -15.45
N THR A 441 -7.37 -24.80 -15.40
CA THR A 441 -8.25 -24.71 -16.59
C THR A 441 -7.72 -23.67 -17.58
N ALA A 442 -7.33 -22.49 -17.11
CA ALA A 442 -6.72 -21.46 -17.96
C ALA A 442 -5.45 -21.98 -18.66
N ALA A 443 -4.57 -22.68 -17.92
CA ALA A 443 -3.35 -23.26 -18.47
C ALA A 443 -3.62 -24.40 -19.48
N MET A 444 -4.72 -25.14 -19.33
CA MET A 444 -5.14 -26.17 -20.29
C MET A 444 -5.75 -25.56 -21.57
N MET A 445 -6.37 -24.39 -21.49
CA MET A 445 -6.99 -23.69 -22.63
C MET A 445 -5.96 -22.94 -23.47
N ALA A 446 -4.84 -22.51 -22.86
CA ALA A 446 -3.84 -21.66 -23.49
C ALA A 446 -3.05 -22.38 -24.60
N GLN A 447 -2.77 -21.65 -25.66
CA GLN A 447 -1.98 -22.05 -26.82
C GLN A 447 -0.68 -21.22 -26.90
N PRO A 448 0.34 -21.65 -27.67
CA PRO A 448 1.55 -20.84 -27.88
C PRO A 448 1.21 -19.43 -28.33
N GLY A 449 1.80 -18.42 -27.68
CA GLY A 449 1.54 -17.00 -27.92
C GLY A 449 0.45 -16.38 -27.04
N ASP A 450 -0.35 -17.18 -26.33
CA ASP A 450 -1.37 -16.68 -25.40
C ASP A 450 -0.76 -16.11 -24.11
N VAL A 451 -1.52 -15.24 -23.46
CA VAL A 451 -1.20 -14.72 -22.14
C VAL A 451 -2.35 -14.95 -21.17
N ILE A 452 -2.05 -15.59 -20.05
CA ILE A 452 -2.98 -15.80 -18.95
C ILE A 452 -2.74 -14.68 -17.91
N LEU A 453 -3.77 -13.90 -17.59
CA LEU A 453 -3.74 -13.01 -16.43
C LEU A 453 -4.36 -13.73 -15.23
N VAL A 454 -3.62 -13.86 -14.14
CA VAL A 454 -4.15 -14.29 -12.84
C VAL A 454 -4.14 -13.09 -11.90
N ALA A 455 -5.33 -12.50 -11.70
CA ALA A 455 -5.52 -11.23 -11.01
C ALA A 455 -6.19 -11.39 -9.65
N GLY A 456 -5.86 -10.46 -8.74
CA GLY A 456 -6.50 -10.28 -7.43
C GLY A 456 -5.54 -10.47 -6.26
N LYS A 457 -4.90 -11.61 -6.16
CA LYS A 457 -4.06 -11.97 -5.00
C LYS A 457 -2.62 -11.44 -5.09
N GLY A 458 -2.05 -11.40 -6.30
CA GLY A 458 -0.67 -10.97 -6.48
C GLY A 458 0.30 -11.71 -5.56
N HIS A 459 0.85 -11.01 -4.57
CA HIS A 459 1.83 -11.52 -3.59
C HIS A 459 1.21 -12.27 -2.40
N GLU A 460 -0.12 -12.33 -2.26
CA GLU A 460 -0.76 -12.97 -1.10
C GLU A 460 -0.58 -14.49 -1.14
N PRO A 461 0.17 -15.12 -0.19
CA PRO A 461 0.39 -16.57 -0.18
C PRO A 461 -0.71 -17.32 0.60
N TYR A 462 -1.92 -16.76 0.67
CA TYR A 462 -3.04 -17.37 1.41
C TYR A 462 -4.39 -17.05 0.79
N GLN A 463 -5.38 -17.87 1.13
CA GLN A 463 -6.79 -17.60 0.93
C GLN A 463 -7.47 -17.50 2.31
N ASP A 464 -8.13 -16.36 2.57
CA ASP A 464 -8.84 -16.11 3.84
C ASP A 464 -10.28 -16.61 3.72
N ILE A 465 -10.59 -17.68 4.45
CA ILE A 465 -11.92 -18.29 4.52
C ILE A 465 -12.38 -18.29 5.98
N LYS A 466 -13.45 -17.55 6.28
CA LYS A 466 -14.03 -17.42 7.63
C LYS A 466 -13.01 -17.00 8.71
N GLY A 467 -12.07 -16.13 8.32
CA GLY A 467 -11.00 -15.61 9.20
C GLY A 467 -9.81 -16.54 9.37
N VAL A 468 -9.78 -17.69 8.68
CA VAL A 468 -8.65 -18.61 8.66
C VAL A 468 -7.88 -18.45 7.35
N LYS A 469 -6.58 -18.18 7.46
CA LYS A 469 -5.67 -18.08 6.31
C LYS A 469 -5.16 -19.47 5.92
N HIS A 470 -5.61 -19.97 4.79
CA HIS A 470 -5.13 -21.21 4.19
C HIS A 470 -4.02 -20.88 3.18
N HIS A 471 -2.93 -21.65 3.18
CA HIS A 471 -1.86 -21.46 2.19
C HIS A 471 -2.39 -21.60 0.76
N PHE A 472 -2.17 -20.57 -0.04
CA PHE A 472 -2.54 -20.52 -1.46
C PHE A 472 -1.74 -19.42 -2.15
N ASP A 473 -0.86 -19.79 -3.07
CA ASP A 473 -0.01 -18.86 -3.80
C ASP A 473 -0.24 -19.02 -5.30
N ASP A 474 -0.65 -17.94 -5.98
CA ASP A 474 -0.92 -17.95 -7.42
C ASP A 474 0.32 -18.38 -8.25
N HIS A 475 1.55 -18.00 -7.82
CA HIS A 475 2.79 -18.37 -8.50
C HIS A 475 3.05 -19.87 -8.41
N GLU A 476 2.84 -20.45 -7.23
CA GLU A 476 3.00 -21.91 -7.03
C GLU A 476 1.99 -22.68 -7.90
N GLU A 477 0.74 -22.27 -7.90
CA GLU A 477 -0.32 -22.93 -8.66
C GLU A 477 -0.10 -22.81 -10.18
N ILE A 478 0.38 -21.65 -10.66
CA ILE A 478 0.76 -21.48 -12.07
C ILE A 478 1.94 -22.39 -12.42
N LYS A 479 3.00 -22.40 -11.60
CA LYS A 479 4.19 -23.26 -11.85
C LYS A 479 3.82 -24.73 -11.87
N LYS A 480 2.94 -25.20 -10.97
CA LYS A 480 2.39 -26.55 -11.00
C LYS A 480 1.61 -26.82 -12.28
N ALA A 481 0.72 -25.89 -12.70
CA ALA A 481 -0.05 -26.02 -13.92
C ALA A 481 0.82 -26.04 -15.19
N PHE A 482 1.99 -25.37 -15.15
CA PHE A 482 2.96 -25.34 -16.24
C PHE A 482 3.92 -26.56 -16.21
N GLY A 483 3.97 -27.33 -15.13
CA GLY A 483 4.88 -28.46 -14.95
C GLY A 483 6.33 -28.03 -14.75
N ILE A 484 6.56 -26.91 -14.11
CA ILE A 484 7.88 -26.32 -13.82
C ILE A 484 8.17 -26.19 -12.32
N LEU A 485 7.31 -26.75 -11.50
CA LEU A 485 7.49 -26.86 -10.04
C LEU A 485 7.52 -28.32 -9.66
#